data_3401d5dca61222c0fae9aef6aae07399
#
_entry.id   3401d5dca61222c0fae9aef6aae07399
#
_cell.length_a   1.000
_cell.length_b   1.000
_cell.length_c   1.000
_cell.angle_alpha   90.00
_cell.angle_beta   90.00
_cell.angle_gamma   90.00
#
_symmetry.space_group_name_H-M   'P 1'
#
loop_
_entity.id
_entity.type
_entity.pdbx_description
1 polymer ?
#
loop_
_entity_poly.entity_id
_entity_poly.type
_entity_poly.pdbx_seq_one_letter_code
_entity_poly.pdbx_strand_id
1 'polypeptide(L)'
;DFDEEKCKRLLETFDIKMQQMPKEMSKGMIDKLQICLVMSRNARLYLLDEPIGGVDVEARDHILDLIIENFNPKGTMLIVTHLVRDIERLFDSVIVLKRGKVEKFTDSDRLRSEYGMSLEGALKEIFRDDETGNLENH
;
A
#
# COMPACT_ATOMS: atom_id res chain seq x y z
N ASP A 1 4.11 19.40 -11.61
CA ASP A 1 3.27 18.73 -10.62
C ASP A 1 4.05 18.24 -9.38
N PHE A 2 5.38 18.41 -9.37
CA PHE A 2 6.24 18.07 -8.24
C PHE A 2 6.42 19.29 -7.33
N ASP A 3 6.16 19.11 -6.03
CA ASP A 3 6.26 20.14 -4.99
C ASP A 3 7.56 19.93 -4.20
N GLU A 4 8.59 20.73 -4.51
CA GLU A 4 9.91 20.65 -3.88
C GLU A 4 9.88 20.99 -2.38
N GLU A 5 9.06 21.96 -1.97
CA GLU A 5 8.95 22.34 -0.58
C GLU A 5 8.25 21.26 0.25
N LYS A 6 7.23 20.62 -0.33
CA LYS A 6 6.59 19.45 0.26
C LYS A 6 7.60 18.30 0.40
N CYS A 7 8.39 18.05 -0.65
CA CYS A 7 9.42 17.01 -0.62
C CYS A 7 10.42 17.22 0.53
N LYS A 8 10.93 18.44 0.68
CA LYS A 8 11.87 18.78 1.77
C LYS A 8 11.26 18.47 3.14
N ARG A 9 10.02 18.91 3.40
CA ARG A 9 9.31 18.64 4.66
C ARG A 9 9.15 17.13 4.92
N LEU A 10 8.80 16.35 3.89
CA LEU A 10 8.63 14.91 4.02
C LEU A 10 9.95 14.19 4.29
N LEU A 11 11.05 14.62 3.66
CA LEU A 11 12.39 14.09 3.92
C LEU A 11 12.85 14.38 5.36
N GLU A 12 12.58 15.57 5.86
CA GLU A 12 12.88 15.95 7.25
C GLU A 12 12.15 15.07 8.26
N THR A 13 10.89 14.69 7.97
CA THR A 13 10.10 13.77 8.82
C THR A 13 10.80 12.43 9.05
N PHE A 14 11.58 11.96 8.08
CA PHE A 14 12.32 10.69 8.15
C PHE A 14 13.83 10.87 8.40
N ASP A 15 14.27 12.07 8.74
CA ASP A 15 15.69 12.41 8.94
C ASP A 15 16.57 12.06 7.71
N ILE A 16 16.02 12.24 6.51
CA ILE A 16 16.74 12.03 5.26
C ILE A 16 17.28 13.36 4.76
N LYS A 17 18.60 13.48 4.69
CA LYS A 17 19.26 14.70 4.22
C LYS A 17 19.22 14.81 2.70
N MET A 18 18.90 16.00 2.19
CA MET A 18 18.86 16.28 0.74
C MET A 18 20.16 15.93 -0.01
N GLN A 19 21.30 16.04 0.67
CA GLN A 19 22.63 15.79 0.10
C GLN A 19 23.06 14.31 0.22
N GLN A 20 22.28 13.50 0.94
CA GLN A 20 22.61 12.09 1.14
C GLN A 20 22.43 11.31 -0.16
N MET A 21 23.45 10.57 -0.54
CA MET A 21 23.41 9.78 -1.77
C MET A 21 22.64 8.47 -1.54
N PRO A 22 21.76 8.04 -2.47
CA PRO A 22 21.02 6.78 -2.32
C PRO A 22 21.88 5.56 -2.04
N LYS A 23 23.11 5.51 -2.58
CA LYS A 23 24.07 4.42 -2.33
C LYS A 23 24.54 4.31 -0.87
N GLU A 24 24.32 5.35 -0.08
CA GLU A 24 24.70 5.43 1.34
C GLU A 24 23.50 5.15 2.26
N MET A 25 22.32 4.95 1.68
CA MET A 25 21.09 4.70 2.40
C MET A 25 20.87 3.21 2.63
N SER A 26 20.29 2.86 3.78
CA SER A 26 19.74 1.53 4.00
C SER A 26 18.53 1.28 3.09
N LYS A 27 18.13 0.02 2.93
CA LYS A 27 16.92 -0.33 2.16
C LYS A 27 15.69 0.41 2.69
N GLY A 28 15.47 0.41 4.01
CA GLY A 28 14.34 1.12 4.62
C GLY A 28 14.39 2.64 4.40
N MET A 29 15.58 3.25 4.34
CA MET A 29 15.71 4.67 3.98
C MET A 29 15.35 4.92 2.51
N ILE A 30 15.74 4.02 1.59
CA ILE A 30 15.36 4.09 0.18
C ILE A 30 13.84 3.99 0.03
N ASP A 31 13.19 3.07 0.74
CA ASP A 31 11.74 2.90 0.68
C ASP A 31 11.03 4.17 1.19
N LYS A 32 11.49 4.76 2.29
CA LYS A 32 11.00 6.06 2.81
C LYS A 32 11.21 7.20 1.81
N LEU A 33 12.41 7.28 1.21
CA LEU A 33 12.72 8.27 0.18
C LEU A 33 11.75 8.17 -1.02
N GLN A 34 11.49 6.96 -1.51
CA GLN A 34 10.56 6.72 -2.61
C GLN A 34 9.15 7.23 -2.29
N ILE A 35 8.64 6.95 -1.08
CA ILE A 35 7.34 7.46 -0.64
C ILE A 35 7.33 8.98 -0.59
N CYS A 36 8.37 9.63 -0.02
CA CYS A 36 8.47 11.09 -0.01
C CYS A 36 8.40 11.69 -1.42
N LEU A 37 9.13 11.11 -2.37
CA LEU A 37 9.15 11.57 -3.76
C LEU A 37 7.80 11.41 -4.45
N VAL A 38 7.12 10.28 -4.24
CA VAL A 38 5.80 10.01 -4.83
C VAL A 38 4.74 10.92 -4.22
N MET A 39 4.71 11.06 -2.90
CA MET A 39 3.74 11.92 -2.21
C MET A 39 3.97 13.41 -2.42
N SER A 40 5.15 13.82 -2.87
CA SER A 40 5.45 15.20 -3.26
C SER A 40 4.88 15.59 -4.64
N ARG A 41 4.24 14.67 -5.34
CA ARG A 41 3.58 14.95 -6.62
C ARG A 41 2.09 15.23 -6.38
N ASN A 42 1.53 16.15 -7.16
CA ASN A 42 0.10 16.38 -7.22
C ASN A 42 -0.50 15.54 -8.36
N ALA A 43 -0.49 14.22 -8.19
CA ALA A 43 -0.93 13.27 -9.20
C ALA A 43 -2.44 13.01 -9.12
N ARG A 44 -3.04 12.60 -10.24
CA ARG A 44 -4.40 12.08 -10.29
C ARG A 44 -4.46 10.57 -10.07
N LEU A 45 -3.35 9.88 -10.28
CA LEU A 45 -3.20 8.44 -10.04
C LEU A 45 -1.84 8.19 -9.40
N TYR A 46 -1.86 7.51 -8.26
CA TYR A 46 -0.70 7.00 -7.56
C TYR A 46 -0.68 5.49 -7.69
N LEU A 47 0.46 4.93 -8.06
CA LEU A 47 0.67 3.48 -8.13
C LEU A 47 1.76 3.12 -7.13
N LEU A 48 1.42 2.33 -6.12
CA LEU A 48 2.33 1.89 -5.07
C LEU A 48 2.41 0.37 -5.07
N ASP A 49 3.61 -0.15 -5.21
CA ASP A 49 3.89 -1.58 -5.14
C ASP A 49 4.67 -1.87 -3.86
N GLU A 50 4.06 -2.63 -2.96
CA GLU A 50 4.61 -2.99 -1.63
C GLU A 50 5.20 -1.80 -0.85
N PRO A 51 4.46 -0.68 -0.68
CA PRO A 51 5.02 0.58 -0.18
C PRO A 51 5.62 0.51 1.22
N ILE A 52 5.27 -0.49 2.03
CA ILE A 52 5.79 -0.71 3.38
C ILE A 52 6.52 -2.05 3.54
N GLY A 53 6.77 -2.77 2.44
CA GLY A 53 7.34 -4.12 2.48
C GLY A 53 8.76 -4.20 3.03
N GLY A 54 9.57 -3.18 2.80
CA GLY A 54 10.95 -3.09 3.28
C GLY A 54 11.15 -2.29 4.57
N VAL A 55 10.07 -1.81 5.16
CA VAL A 55 10.09 -0.93 6.33
C VAL A 55 9.89 -1.72 7.61
N ASP A 56 10.60 -1.34 8.69
CA ASP A 56 10.37 -1.91 10.01
C ASP A 56 8.95 -1.62 10.53
N VAL A 57 8.45 -2.49 11.41
CA VAL A 57 7.07 -2.47 11.89
C VAL A 57 6.72 -1.13 12.55
N GLU A 58 7.64 -0.54 13.32
CA GLU A 58 7.41 0.71 14.04
C GLU A 58 7.26 1.90 13.09
N ALA A 59 8.01 1.89 11.98
CA ALA A 59 7.95 2.97 10.99
C ALA A 59 6.75 2.86 10.02
N ARG A 60 6.08 1.71 9.95
CA ARG A 60 4.94 1.50 9.04
C ARG A 60 3.81 2.48 9.28
N ASP A 61 3.40 2.66 10.53
CA ASP A 61 2.32 3.59 10.87
C ASP A 61 2.66 5.03 10.47
N HIS A 62 3.88 5.48 10.69
CA HIS A 62 4.33 6.81 10.28
C HIS A 62 4.27 7.00 8.75
N ILE A 63 4.62 5.96 7.97
CA ILE A 63 4.53 6.00 6.51
C ILE A 63 3.07 6.05 6.06
N LEU A 64 2.20 5.27 6.69
CA LEU A 64 0.78 5.26 6.36
C LEU A 64 0.12 6.60 6.67
N ASP A 65 0.43 7.20 7.81
CA ASP A 65 -0.04 8.54 8.16
C ASP A 65 0.46 9.58 7.16
N LEU A 66 1.74 9.53 6.77
CA LEU A 66 2.29 10.40 5.74
C LEU A 66 1.56 10.24 4.40
N ILE A 67 1.25 9.01 3.99
CA ILE A 67 0.49 8.74 2.76
C ILE A 67 -0.91 9.38 2.86
N ILE A 68 -1.63 9.15 3.96
CA ILE A 68 -2.99 9.69 4.18
C ILE A 68 -2.99 11.23 4.15
N GLU A 69 -2.08 11.84 4.89
CA GLU A 69 -2.02 13.31 5.04
C GLU A 69 -1.60 14.03 3.75
N ASN A 70 -0.84 13.34 2.91
CA ASN A 70 -0.25 13.93 1.71
C ASN A 70 -0.89 13.45 0.40
N PHE A 71 -1.84 12.54 0.47
CA PHE A 71 -2.61 12.10 -0.68
C PHE A 71 -3.48 13.23 -1.25
N ASN A 72 -3.51 13.34 -2.58
CA ASN A 72 -4.43 14.26 -3.25
C ASN A 72 -5.86 13.69 -3.19
N PRO A 73 -6.80 14.33 -2.46
CA PRO A 73 -8.16 13.80 -2.29
C PRO A 73 -8.97 13.74 -3.60
N LYS A 74 -8.50 14.40 -4.67
CA LYS A 74 -9.07 14.31 -6.02
C LYS A 74 -8.40 13.25 -6.90
N GLY A 75 -7.40 12.57 -6.36
CA GLY A 75 -6.68 11.48 -7.02
C GLY A 75 -7.23 10.10 -6.67
N THR A 76 -6.70 9.11 -7.34
CA THR A 76 -6.89 7.68 -7.03
C THR A 76 -5.55 7.09 -6.63
N MET A 77 -5.56 6.23 -5.62
CA MET A 77 -4.38 5.46 -5.22
C MET A 77 -4.65 3.98 -5.43
N LEU A 78 -3.77 3.32 -6.17
CA LEU A 78 -3.78 1.88 -6.35
C LEU A 78 -2.56 1.30 -5.63
N ILE A 79 -2.80 0.44 -4.65
CA ILE A 79 -1.75 -0.19 -3.85
C ILE A 79 -1.78 -1.69 -4.10
N VAL A 80 -0.64 -2.27 -4.47
CA VAL A 80 -0.43 -3.71 -4.51
C VAL A 80 0.36 -4.11 -3.27
N THR A 81 -0.16 -5.06 -2.49
CA THR A 81 0.51 -5.50 -1.27
C THR A 81 0.00 -6.87 -0.81
N HIS A 82 0.86 -7.59 -0.10
CA HIS A 82 0.50 -8.77 0.69
C HIS A 82 0.35 -8.46 2.19
N LEU A 83 0.73 -7.25 2.63
CA LEU A 83 0.64 -6.78 4.01
C LEU A 83 -0.73 -6.12 4.30
N VAL A 84 -1.81 -6.79 3.94
CA VAL A 84 -3.17 -6.24 3.98
C VAL A 84 -3.53 -5.73 5.37
N ARG A 85 -3.25 -6.49 6.42
CA ARG A 85 -3.58 -6.15 7.81
C ARG A 85 -3.00 -4.79 8.22
N ASP A 86 -1.79 -4.49 7.79
CA ASP A 86 -1.07 -3.29 8.22
C ASP A 86 -1.63 -2.03 7.54
N ILE A 87 -2.20 -2.16 6.32
CA ILE A 87 -2.60 -1.01 5.52
C ILE A 87 -4.09 -0.99 5.13
N GLU A 88 -4.90 -1.95 5.60
CA GLU A 88 -6.32 -2.05 5.22
C GLU A 88 -7.15 -0.81 5.56
N ARG A 89 -6.69 0.03 6.49
CA ARG A 89 -7.33 1.32 6.82
C ARG A 89 -7.29 2.35 5.69
N LEU A 90 -6.44 2.14 4.66
CA LEU A 90 -6.35 2.99 3.48
C LEU A 90 -7.34 2.61 2.38
N PHE A 91 -7.97 1.45 2.47
CA PHE A 91 -8.73 0.89 1.36
C PHE A 91 -10.21 1.23 1.40
N ASP A 92 -10.70 1.96 0.40
CA ASP A 92 -12.12 2.07 0.11
C ASP A 92 -12.61 0.82 -0.62
N SER A 93 -11.83 0.33 -1.59
CA SER A 93 -12.18 -0.79 -2.44
C SER A 93 -11.02 -1.78 -2.59
N VAL A 94 -11.36 -3.02 -2.91
CA VAL A 94 -10.41 -4.12 -3.10
C VAL A 94 -10.62 -4.76 -4.46
N ILE A 95 -9.51 -5.00 -5.16
CA ILE A 95 -9.45 -5.82 -6.37
C ILE A 95 -8.67 -7.08 -6.05
N VAL A 96 -9.31 -8.22 -6.13
CA VAL A 96 -8.65 -9.53 -5.94
C VAL A 96 -8.24 -10.06 -7.30
N LEU A 97 -6.95 -10.26 -7.49
CA LEU A 97 -6.39 -10.85 -8.70
C LEU A 97 -6.04 -12.31 -8.46
N LYS A 98 -6.47 -13.18 -9.34
CA LYS A 98 -6.27 -14.62 -9.25
C LYS A 98 -5.99 -15.20 -10.63
N ARG A 99 -4.86 -15.89 -10.81
CA ARG A 99 -4.47 -16.51 -12.10
C ARG A 99 -4.56 -15.55 -13.29
N GLY A 100 -4.16 -14.29 -13.09
CA GLY A 100 -4.15 -13.25 -14.12
C GLY A 100 -5.53 -12.66 -14.46
N LYS A 101 -6.56 -12.94 -13.65
CA LYS A 101 -7.92 -12.41 -13.83
C LYS A 101 -8.38 -11.67 -12.58
N VAL A 102 -9.31 -10.73 -12.78
CA VAL A 102 -10.02 -10.10 -11.65
C VAL A 102 -11.06 -11.10 -11.15
N GLU A 103 -10.83 -11.64 -9.97
CA GLU A 103 -11.74 -12.56 -9.30
C GLU A 103 -12.87 -11.79 -8.60
N LYS A 104 -12.53 -10.70 -7.95
CA LYS A 104 -13.48 -9.87 -7.24
C LYS A 104 -13.07 -8.39 -7.28
N PHE A 105 -14.06 -7.50 -7.41
CA PHE A 105 -13.92 -6.07 -7.20
C PHE A 105 -15.09 -5.60 -6.34
N THR A 106 -14.80 -5.07 -5.16
CA THR A 106 -15.83 -4.72 -4.17
C THR A 106 -15.30 -3.68 -3.17
N ASP A 107 -16.21 -3.04 -2.44
CA ASP A 107 -15.86 -2.21 -1.28
C ASP A 107 -15.27 -3.04 -0.15
N SER A 108 -14.30 -2.47 0.57
CA SER A 108 -13.65 -3.12 1.72
C SER A 108 -14.64 -3.48 2.81
N ASP A 109 -15.58 -2.57 3.14
CA ASP A 109 -16.58 -2.80 4.18
C ASP A 109 -17.59 -3.87 3.76
N ARG A 110 -17.97 -3.90 2.49
CA ARG A 110 -18.84 -4.95 1.95
C ARG A 110 -18.16 -6.31 2.05
N LEU A 111 -16.86 -6.40 1.75
CA LEU A 111 -16.13 -7.66 1.83
C LEU A 111 -16.03 -8.15 3.28
N ARG A 112 -15.74 -7.24 4.24
CA ARG A 112 -15.74 -7.56 5.67
C ARG A 112 -17.10 -8.08 6.14
N SER A 113 -18.17 -7.43 5.72
CA SER A 113 -19.55 -7.81 6.10
C SER A 113 -19.96 -9.15 5.49
N GLU A 114 -19.61 -9.41 4.24
CA GLU A 114 -19.95 -10.65 3.53
C GLU A 114 -19.31 -11.87 4.20
N TYR A 115 -18.07 -11.75 4.66
CA TYR A 115 -17.33 -12.85 5.31
C TYR A 115 -17.41 -12.82 6.84
N GLY A 116 -17.92 -11.75 7.45
CA GLY A 116 -18.00 -11.61 8.91
C GLY A 116 -16.63 -11.55 9.60
N MET A 117 -15.58 -11.08 8.92
CA MET A 117 -14.21 -11.06 9.42
C MET A 117 -13.42 -9.86 8.89
N SER A 118 -12.15 -9.74 9.31
CA SER A 118 -11.24 -8.72 8.79
C SER A 118 -11.01 -8.86 7.27
N LEU A 119 -10.55 -7.79 6.63
CA LEU A 119 -10.23 -7.83 5.20
C LEU A 119 -9.19 -8.91 4.88
N GLU A 120 -8.13 -8.99 5.69
CA GLU A 120 -7.11 -10.05 5.55
C GLU A 120 -7.73 -11.45 5.66
N GLY A 121 -8.64 -11.65 6.62
CA GLY A 121 -9.36 -12.92 6.80
C GLY A 121 -10.18 -13.30 5.59
N ALA A 122 -10.99 -12.35 5.08
CA ALA A 122 -11.82 -12.55 3.90
C ALA A 122 -10.99 -12.89 2.65
N LEU A 123 -9.85 -12.22 2.46
CA LEU A 123 -8.95 -12.52 1.36
C LEU A 123 -8.32 -13.92 1.47
N LYS A 124 -7.92 -14.33 2.68
CA LYS A 124 -7.42 -15.69 2.92
C LYS A 124 -8.46 -16.75 2.55
N GLU A 125 -9.73 -16.55 2.90
CA GLU A 125 -10.80 -17.47 2.50
C GLU A 125 -10.94 -17.53 0.96
N ILE A 126 -10.98 -16.41 0.26
CA ILE A 126 -11.07 -16.36 -1.21
C ILE A 126 -9.94 -17.16 -1.88
N PHE A 127 -8.73 -17.12 -1.32
CA PHE A 127 -7.59 -17.87 -1.87
C PHE A 127 -7.59 -19.34 -1.47
N ARG A 128 -8.12 -19.70 -0.29
CA ARG A 128 -8.17 -21.08 0.22
C ARG A 128 -9.15 -21.97 -0.56
N ASP A 129 -10.29 -21.44 -0.97
CA ASP A 129 -11.31 -22.19 -1.72
C ASP A 129 -10.78 -22.82 -3.03
N ASP A 130 -9.65 -22.34 -3.53
CA ASP A 130 -8.98 -22.92 -4.70
C ASP A 130 -8.12 -24.15 -4.41
N GLU A 131 -7.55 -24.26 -3.21
CA GLU A 131 -6.72 -25.41 -2.86
C GLU A 131 -7.58 -26.67 -2.67
N THR A 132 -8.81 -26.50 -2.20
CA THR A 132 -9.77 -27.59 -2.03
C THR A 132 -10.48 -27.98 -3.33
N GLY A 133 -10.75 -27.05 -4.24
CA GLY A 133 -11.37 -27.33 -5.53
C GLY A 133 -10.49 -28.10 -6.53
N ASN A 134 -9.18 -28.16 -6.31
CA ASN A 134 -8.26 -28.94 -7.16
C ASN A 134 -8.13 -30.42 -6.77
N LEU A 135 -8.67 -30.84 -5.63
CA LEU A 135 -8.60 -32.21 -5.15
C LEU A 135 -9.77 -33.11 -5.63
N GLU A 136 -10.83 -32.51 -6.19
CA GLU A 136 -12.00 -33.28 -6.67
C GLU A 136 -11.99 -33.59 -8.19
N ASN A 137 -10.94 -33.19 -8.93
CA ASN A 137 -10.84 -33.42 -10.38
C ASN A 137 -9.63 -34.28 -10.81
N HIS A 138 -9.31 -35.30 -10.06
CA HIS A 138 -8.39 -36.36 -10.48
C HIS A 138 -8.96 -37.76 -10.21
#